data_39b21febcf8e7bb6c47089717a22bf93
#
_entry.id   39b21febcf8e7bb6c47089717a22bf93
#
_cell.length_a   1.000
_cell.length_b   1.000
_cell.length_c   1.000
_cell.angle_alpha   90.00
_cell.angle_beta   90.00
_cell.angle_gamma   90.00
#
_symmetry.space_group_name_H-M   'P 1'
#
loop_
_entity.id
_entity.type
_entity.pdbx_description
1 polymer ?
#
loop_
_entity_poly.entity_id
_entity_poly.type
_entity_poly.pdbx_seq_one_letter_code
_entity_poly.pdbx_strand_id
1 'polypeptide(L)' 'LREEMALAERRIIERALRHASGNRSRAARILGIHRTGLYQKMRSYDLE' A
#
# COMPACT_ATOMS: atom_id res chain seq x y z
N LEU A 1 -8.24 17.98 0.78
CA LEU A 1 -8.56 17.28 -0.45
C LEU A 1 -7.49 16.24 -0.78
N ARG A 2 -6.24 16.68 -0.98
CA ARG A 2 -5.14 15.74 -1.23
C ARG A 2 -4.88 14.86 0.00
N GLU A 3 -5.02 15.43 1.19
CA GLU A 3 -4.81 14.70 2.42
C GLU A 3 -5.84 13.58 2.59
N GLU A 4 -7.09 13.84 2.24
CA GLU A 4 -8.13 12.83 2.32
C GLU A 4 -7.86 11.67 1.37
N MET A 5 -7.40 11.95 0.15
CA MET A 5 -7.07 10.92 -0.82
C MET A 5 -5.85 10.11 -0.38
N ALA A 6 -4.85 10.79 0.19
CA ALA A 6 -3.67 10.12 0.70
C ALA A 6 -4.00 9.20 1.87
N LEU A 7 -4.88 9.64 2.78
CA LEU A 7 -5.30 8.82 3.90
C LEU A 7 -6.07 7.58 3.44
N ALA A 8 -6.95 7.75 2.46
CA ALA A 8 -7.71 6.63 1.91
C ALA A 8 -6.78 5.61 1.26
N GLU A 9 -5.81 6.08 0.48
CA GLU A 9 -4.85 5.19 -0.17
C GLU A 9 -3.98 4.48 0.85
N ARG A 10 -3.55 5.18 1.89
CA ARG A 10 -2.76 4.59 2.97
C ARG A 10 -3.52 3.44 3.63
N ARG A 11 -4.80 3.65 3.92
CA ARG A 11 -5.64 2.62 4.55
C ARG A 11 -5.80 1.40 3.64
N ILE A 12 -5.96 1.63 2.35
CA ILE A 12 -6.08 0.55 1.37
C ILE A 12 -4.80 -0.29 1.36
N ILE A 13 -3.65 0.37 1.36
CA ILE A 13 -2.35 -0.32 1.37
C ILE A 13 -2.16 -1.09 2.67
N GLU A 14 -2.48 -0.47 3.81
CA GLU A 14 -2.37 -1.14 5.10
C GLU A 14 -3.24 -2.38 5.17
N ARG A 15 -4.46 -2.29 4.66
CA ARG A 15 -5.37 -3.42 4.62
C ARG A 15 -4.82 -4.54 3.74
N ALA A 16 -4.30 -4.20 2.57
CA ALA A 16 -3.71 -5.19 1.67
C ALA A 16 -2.53 -5.89 2.32
N LEU A 17 -1.68 -5.14 3.03
CA LEU A 17 -0.53 -5.71 3.74
C LEU A 17 -0.98 -6.67 4.84
N ARG A 18 -2.05 -6.35 5.55
CA ARG A 18 -2.59 -7.24 6.57
C ARG A 18 -3.14 -8.53 5.95
N HIS A 19 -3.88 -8.42 4.86
CA HIS A 19 -4.41 -9.59 4.15
C HIS A 19 -3.29 -10.47 3.59
N ALA A 20 -2.17 -9.86 3.24
CA ALA A 20 -1.02 -10.56 2.70
C ALA A 20 -0.08 -11.04 3.80
N SER A 21 -0.42 -10.85 5.07
CA SER A 21 0.40 -11.22 6.23
C SER A 21 1.81 -10.63 6.16
N GLY A 22 1.90 -9.38 5.71
CA GLY A 22 3.17 -8.68 5.58
C GLY A 22 3.93 -8.98 4.30
N ASN A 23 3.42 -9.83 3.45
CA ASN A 23 4.07 -10.16 2.18
C ASN A 23 3.78 -9.04 1.17
N ARG A 24 4.79 -8.21 0.90
CA ARG A 24 4.62 -7.04 0.04
C ARG A 24 4.30 -7.39 -1.40
N SER A 25 4.94 -8.43 -1.93
CA SER A 25 4.65 -8.88 -3.30
C SER A 25 3.19 -9.31 -3.44
N ARG A 26 2.69 -10.02 -2.43
CA ARG A 26 1.30 -10.47 -2.42
C ARG A 26 0.35 -9.29 -2.27
N ALA A 27 0.71 -8.33 -1.42
CA ALA A 27 -0.10 -7.12 -1.24
C ALA A 27 -0.21 -6.33 -2.55
N ALA A 28 0.91 -6.19 -3.28
CA ALA A 28 0.90 -5.52 -4.58
C ALA A 28 -0.04 -6.23 -5.56
N ARG A 29 -0.03 -7.56 -5.53
CA ARG A 29 -0.91 -8.36 -6.38
C ARG A 29 -2.37 -8.14 -6.01
N ILE A 30 -2.67 -8.11 -4.71
CA ILE A 30 -4.03 -7.82 -4.23
C ILE A 30 -4.50 -6.45 -4.71
N LEU A 31 -3.61 -5.47 -4.69
CA LEU A 31 -3.92 -4.10 -5.12
C LEU A 31 -3.91 -3.93 -6.64
N GLY A 32 -3.42 -4.93 -7.37
CA GLY A 32 -3.33 -4.86 -8.83
C GLY A 32 -2.27 -3.89 -9.32
N ILE A 33 -1.22 -3.68 -8.54
CA ILE A 33 -0.11 -2.80 -8.91
C ILE A 33 1.21 -3.57 -8.88
N HIS A 34 2.23 -2.99 -9.51
CA HIS A 34 3.56 -3.55 -9.49
C HIS A 34 4.19 -3.35 -8.10
N ARG A 35 4.98 -4.33 -7.65
CA ARG A 35 5.58 -4.25 -6.31
C ARG A 35 6.47 -3.02 -6.14
N THR A 36 7.14 -2.59 -7.22
CA THR A 36 7.96 -1.36 -7.18
C THR A 36 7.10 -0.15 -6.84
N GLY A 37 5.92 -0.07 -7.46
CA GLY A 37 4.96 0.99 -7.15
C GLY A 37 4.49 0.94 -5.71
N LEU A 38 4.26 -0.28 -5.20
CA LEU A 38 3.87 -0.45 -3.81
C LEU A 38 4.96 0.04 -2.85
N TYR A 39 6.22 -0.32 -3.11
CA TYR A 39 7.32 0.11 -2.26
C TYR A 39 7.46 1.63 -2.25
N GLN A 40 7.30 2.28 -3.40
CA GLN A 40 7.34 3.73 -3.48
C GLN A 40 6.22 4.36 -2.65
N LYS A 41 5.03 3.81 -2.73
CA LYS A 41 3.89 4.29 -1.95
C LYS A 41 4.09 4.06 -0.46
N MET A 42 4.60 2.89 -0.08
CA MET A 42 4.88 2.58 1.32
C MET A 42 5.90 3.56 1.91
N ARG A 43 6.93 3.88 1.15
CA ARG A 43 7.92 4.86 1.58
C ARG A 43 7.29 6.24 1.74
N SER A 44 6.45 6.62 0.79
CA SER A 44 5.77 7.91 0.81
C SER A 44 4.87 8.06 2.05
N TYR A 45 4.30 6.96 2.54
CA TYR A 45 3.37 6.96 3.67
C TYR A 45 4.02 6.46 4.98
N ASP A 46 5.33 6.25 4.98
CA ASP A 46 6.06 5.75 6.16
C ASP A 46 5.54 4.38 6.63
N LEU A 47 5.23 3.50 5.70
CA LEU A 47 4.74 2.16 6.01
C LEU A 47 5.81 1.08 5.91
N GLU A 48 7.05 1.46 5.71
CA GLU A 48 8.16 0.49 5.65
C GLU A 48 8.44 -0.17 6.97
#